data_a1697dceeb47c93360c0012798c60ab0
#
_entry.id   a1697dceeb47c93360c0012798c60ab0
#
_cell.length_a   1.000
_cell.length_b   1.000
_cell.length_c   1.000
_cell.angle_alpha   90.00
_cell.angle_beta   90.00
_cell.angle_gamma   90.00
#
_symmetry.space_group_name_H-M   'P 1'
#
loop_
_entity.id
_entity.type
_entity.pdbx_description
1 polymer ?
#
loop_
_entity_poly.entity_id
_entity_poly.type
_entity_poly.pdbx_seq_one_letter_code
_entity_poly.pdbx_strand_id
1 'polypeptide(L)'
;MKKGYELLNDPFLNKGTAFSMEERKNLGLIGLLPPTEQTIEVQAQQVYSNFQTKPNVSEKRHYLMNIFSRNRTLFYYVFKQHIAEFMPIIYDPGIAESIREYSQFFITPQNAAYLSVEHPEQIEESLKNTAMGRDIELIVVTDAEAILGIGDWGTNGVGISTGETHGLYGSCRHRSGQGPAGCHRRRYQPSESPRRSTLFRPAS
;
A
#
# COMPACT_ATOMS: atom_id res chain seq x y z
N MET A 1 17.16 -4.54 15.63
CA MET A 1 17.39 -4.33 14.18
C MET A 1 17.10 -5.65 13.48
N LYS A 2 16.17 -5.69 12.52
CA LYS A 2 15.80 -6.91 11.78
C LYS A 2 16.95 -7.41 10.92
N LYS A 3 17.09 -8.75 10.80
CA LYS A 3 18.13 -9.41 10.01
C LYS A 3 17.56 -10.60 9.23
N GLY A 4 18.31 -11.09 8.24
CA GLY A 4 17.96 -12.28 7.47
C GLY A 4 16.56 -12.21 6.85
N TYR A 5 15.81 -13.27 6.95
CA TYR A 5 14.44 -13.37 6.42
C TYR A 5 13.46 -12.37 7.07
N GLU A 6 13.65 -12.01 8.34
CA GLU A 6 12.80 -11.01 8.99
C GLU A 6 12.93 -9.64 8.31
N LEU A 7 14.15 -9.27 7.90
CA LEU A 7 14.42 -8.06 7.15
C LEU A 7 13.86 -8.13 5.72
N LEU A 8 14.06 -9.24 5.03
CA LEU A 8 13.57 -9.42 3.66
C LEU A 8 12.03 -9.49 3.57
N ASN A 9 11.37 -9.89 4.65
CA ASN A 9 9.91 -9.92 4.75
C ASN A 9 9.31 -8.57 5.22
N ASP A 10 10.15 -7.60 5.59
CA ASP A 10 9.67 -6.25 5.92
C ASP A 10 9.63 -5.37 4.67
N PRO A 11 8.43 -5.04 4.14
CA PRO A 11 8.30 -4.29 2.90
C PRO A 11 8.85 -2.86 2.98
N PHE A 12 9.04 -2.31 4.17
CA PHE A 12 9.58 -0.96 4.37
C PHE A 12 11.11 -0.93 4.39
N LEU A 13 11.74 -2.04 4.76
CA LEU A 13 13.18 -2.17 4.92
C LEU A 13 13.85 -2.97 3.81
N ASN A 14 13.07 -3.81 3.12
CA ASN A 14 13.59 -4.65 2.05
C ASN A 14 14.03 -3.81 0.84
N LYS A 15 15.28 -3.98 0.43
CA LYS A 15 15.87 -3.37 -0.76
C LYS A 15 16.03 -4.36 -1.93
N GLY A 16 15.63 -5.64 -1.72
CA GLY A 16 15.87 -6.70 -2.70
C GLY A 16 17.37 -6.86 -3.01
N THR A 17 17.69 -6.93 -4.28
CA THR A 17 19.09 -7.07 -4.74
C THR A 17 19.93 -5.78 -4.61
N ALA A 18 19.34 -4.65 -4.15
CA ALA A 18 20.09 -3.41 -3.91
C ALA A 18 20.81 -3.35 -2.55
N PHE A 19 20.68 -4.37 -1.71
CA PHE A 19 21.58 -4.48 -0.56
C PHE A 19 23.01 -4.66 -1.04
N SER A 20 23.92 -3.77 -0.59
CA SER A 20 25.34 -3.87 -0.88
C SER A 20 25.95 -5.13 -0.22
N MET A 21 27.10 -5.57 -0.69
CA MET A 21 27.78 -6.73 -0.12
C MET A 21 28.13 -6.53 1.36
N GLU A 22 28.46 -5.32 1.74
CA GLU A 22 28.70 -4.96 3.14
C GLU A 22 27.43 -5.07 3.98
N GLU A 23 26.31 -4.50 3.49
CA GLU A 23 25.01 -4.63 4.15
C GLU A 23 24.58 -6.10 4.27
N ARG A 24 24.80 -6.91 3.22
CA ARG A 24 24.48 -8.34 3.24
C ARG A 24 25.25 -9.09 4.32
N LYS A 25 26.53 -8.78 4.53
CA LYS A 25 27.34 -9.36 5.61
C LYS A 25 26.79 -8.97 6.97
N ASN A 26 26.56 -7.68 7.19
CA ASN A 26 26.17 -7.12 8.49
C ASN A 26 24.74 -7.52 8.89
N LEU A 27 23.85 -7.74 7.91
CA LEU A 27 22.44 -8.02 8.10
C LEU A 27 22.06 -9.49 7.96
N GLY A 28 23.04 -10.38 7.76
CA GLY A 28 22.81 -11.82 7.64
C GLY A 28 22.06 -12.21 6.36
N LEU A 29 22.34 -11.53 5.25
CA LEU A 29 21.68 -11.75 3.95
C LEU A 29 22.54 -12.57 2.97
N ILE A 30 23.77 -12.95 3.36
CA ILE A 30 24.66 -13.78 2.52
C ILE A 30 23.97 -15.13 2.27
N GLY A 31 23.88 -15.51 1.00
CA GLY A 31 23.20 -16.75 0.58
C GLY A 31 21.68 -16.65 0.45
N LEU A 32 21.06 -15.55 0.93
CA LEU A 32 19.62 -15.33 0.80
C LEU A 32 19.25 -14.54 -0.46
N LEU A 33 20.18 -13.80 -1.01
CA LEU A 33 20.00 -13.00 -2.23
C LEU A 33 20.94 -13.48 -3.34
N PRO A 34 20.56 -13.34 -4.61
CA PRO A 34 21.47 -13.54 -5.73
C PRO A 34 22.75 -12.73 -5.54
N PRO A 35 23.93 -13.22 -5.96
CA PRO A 35 25.21 -12.57 -5.67
C PRO A 35 25.37 -11.18 -6.31
N THR A 36 24.69 -10.93 -7.42
CA THR A 36 24.76 -9.65 -8.13
C THR A 36 24.05 -8.54 -7.35
N GLU A 37 24.72 -7.42 -7.12
CA GLU A 37 24.12 -6.20 -6.65
C GLU A 37 23.45 -5.46 -7.82
N GLN A 38 22.23 -4.97 -7.61
CA GLN A 38 21.52 -4.19 -8.62
C GLN A 38 21.13 -2.84 -8.01
N THR A 39 21.20 -1.79 -8.82
CA THR A 39 20.66 -0.49 -8.41
C THR A 39 19.12 -0.52 -8.43
N ILE A 40 18.50 0.46 -7.77
CA ILE A 40 17.04 0.57 -7.80
C ILE A 40 16.50 0.81 -9.21
N GLU A 41 17.28 1.50 -10.06
CA GLU A 41 16.93 1.77 -11.46
C GLU A 41 16.84 0.47 -12.26
N VAL A 42 17.82 -0.42 -12.10
CA VAL A 42 17.84 -1.72 -12.79
C VAL A 42 16.67 -2.59 -12.31
N GLN A 43 16.41 -2.65 -11.01
CA GLN A 43 15.24 -3.34 -10.47
C GLN A 43 13.93 -2.74 -11.00
N ALA A 44 13.83 -1.41 -11.05
CA ALA A 44 12.65 -0.71 -11.57
C ALA A 44 12.40 -1.02 -13.05
N GLN A 45 13.43 -1.03 -13.86
CA GLN A 45 13.32 -1.42 -15.27
C GLN A 45 12.84 -2.86 -15.43
N GLN A 46 13.34 -3.78 -14.63
CA GLN A 46 12.89 -5.18 -14.62
C GLN A 46 11.42 -5.30 -14.22
N VAL A 47 11.01 -4.57 -13.16
CA VAL A 47 9.61 -4.53 -12.71
C VAL A 47 8.72 -4.00 -13.83
N TYR A 48 9.09 -2.90 -14.47
CA TYR A 48 8.29 -2.31 -15.54
C TYR A 48 8.20 -3.23 -16.76
N SER A 49 9.33 -3.82 -17.19
CA SER A 49 9.33 -4.80 -18.28
C SER A 49 8.41 -5.99 -18.01
N ASN A 50 8.46 -6.55 -16.79
CA ASN A 50 7.56 -7.63 -16.39
C ASN A 50 6.09 -7.18 -16.31
N PHE A 51 5.82 -5.97 -15.84
CA PHE A 51 4.47 -5.40 -15.83
C PHE A 51 3.89 -5.33 -17.26
N GLN A 52 4.66 -4.94 -18.23
CA GLN A 52 4.24 -4.87 -19.63
C GLN A 52 3.86 -6.24 -20.23
N THR A 53 4.40 -7.33 -19.71
CA THR A 53 4.03 -8.69 -20.16
C THR A 53 2.69 -9.18 -19.64
N LYS A 54 2.08 -8.48 -18.66
CA LYS A 54 0.81 -8.93 -18.07
C LYS A 54 -0.36 -8.67 -19.01
N PRO A 55 -1.20 -9.69 -19.28
CA PRO A 55 -2.18 -9.62 -20.37
C PRO A 55 -3.38 -8.71 -20.08
N ASN A 56 -3.73 -8.49 -18.81
CA ASN A 56 -4.93 -7.75 -18.43
C ASN A 56 -4.71 -6.87 -17.19
N VAL A 57 -5.69 -6.03 -16.88
CA VAL A 57 -5.64 -5.05 -15.78
C VAL A 57 -5.53 -5.76 -14.42
N SER A 58 -6.28 -6.84 -14.21
CA SER A 58 -6.26 -7.60 -12.96
C SER A 58 -4.88 -8.19 -12.67
N GLU A 59 -4.26 -8.84 -13.65
CA GLU A 59 -2.89 -9.37 -13.50
C GLU A 59 -1.83 -8.28 -13.34
N LYS A 60 -1.97 -7.16 -14.05
CA LYS A 60 -1.14 -5.98 -13.87
C LYS A 60 -1.24 -5.45 -12.44
N ARG A 61 -2.46 -5.33 -11.91
CA ARG A 61 -2.71 -4.91 -10.55
C ARG A 61 -2.12 -5.89 -9.53
N HIS A 62 -2.40 -7.19 -9.66
CA HIS A 62 -1.84 -8.21 -8.76
C HIS A 62 -0.32 -8.18 -8.73
N TYR A 63 0.31 -8.02 -9.89
CA TYR A 63 1.76 -7.90 -9.97
C TYR A 63 2.29 -6.67 -9.21
N LEU A 64 1.69 -5.50 -9.42
CA LEU A 64 2.08 -4.26 -8.72
C LEU A 64 1.87 -4.37 -7.21
N MET A 65 0.74 -4.95 -6.77
CA MET A 65 0.46 -5.15 -5.34
C MET A 65 1.41 -6.18 -4.70
N ASN A 66 1.88 -7.16 -5.45
CA ASN A 66 2.92 -8.08 -4.97
C ASN A 66 4.24 -7.34 -4.73
N ILE A 67 4.67 -6.45 -5.63
CA ILE A 67 5.85 -5.61 -5.40
C ILE A 67 5.63 -4.71 -4.17
N PHE A 68 4.47 -4.08 -4.06
CA PHE A 68 4.13 -3.22 -2.92
C PHE A 68 4.22 -3.96 -1.58
N SER A 69 3.71 -5.19 -1.50
CA SER A 69 3.72 -5.99 -0.28
C SER A 69 5.12 -6.48 0.13
N ARG A 70 6.10 -6.44 -0.78
CA ARG A 70 7.45 -6.95 -0.56
C ARG A 70 8.53 -5.87 -0.50
N ASN A 71 8.40 -4.81 -1.28
CA ASN A 71 9.39 -3.73 -1.36
C ASN A 71 8.70 -2.41 -1.74
N ARG A 72 8.29 -1.66 -0.74
CA ARG A 72 7.59 -0.38 -0.93
C ARG A 72 8.43 0.69 -1.58
N THR A 73 9.72 0.71 -1.28
CA THR A 73 10.63 1.68 -1.90
C THR A 73 10.69 1.49 -3.42
N LEU A 74 10.87 0.23 -3.86
CA LEU A 74 10.88 -0.11 -5.28
C LEU A 74 9.51 0.16 -5.93
N PHE A 75 8.40 -0.23 -5.27
CA PHE A 75 7.06 0.04 -5.77
C PHE A 75 6.86 1.54 -6.04
N TYR A 76 7.12 2.40 -5.05
CA TYR A 76 6.91 3.84 -5.22
C TYR A 76 7.92 4.48 -6.17
N TYR A 77 9.10 3.91 -6.30
CA TYR A 77 10.08 4.37 -7.30
C TYR A 77 9.54 4.16 -8.73
N VAL A 78 9.06 2.96 -9.04
CA VAL A 78 8.44 2.64 -10.35
C VAL A 78 7.13 3.39 -10.55
N PHE A 79 6.28 3.42 -9.50
CA PHE A 79 5.00 4.12 -9.53
C PHE A 79 5.14 5.59 -9.91
N LYS A 80 6.12 6.28 -9.34
CA LYS A 80 6.41 7.68 -9.64
C LYS A 80 6.79 7.90 -11.11
N GLN A 81 7.51 6.98 -11.72
CA GLN A 81 7.93 7.08 -13.12
C GLN A 81 6.76 6.85 -14.09
N HIS A 82 5.76 6.05 -13.70
CA HIS A 82 4.66 5.60 -14.54
C HIS A 82 3.29 5.91 -13.95
N ILE A 83 3.14 7.02 -13.21
CA ILE A 83 1.94 7.34 -12.43
C ILE A 83 0.68 7.39 -13.28
N ALA A 84 0.74 7.96 -14.47
CA ALA A 84 -0.41 8.08 -15.36
C ALA A 84 -0.91 6.71 -15.87
N GLU A 85 -0.01 5.75 -16.03
CA GLU A 85 -0.34 4.38 -16.45
C GLU A 85 -0.81 3.52 -15.27
N PHE A 86 -0.21 3.69 -14.09
CA PHE A 86 -0.47 2.82 -12.94
C PHE A 86 -1.70 3.23 -12.14
N MET A 87 -2.03 4.52 -12.06
CA MET A 87 -3.19 4.99 -11.29
C MET A 87 -4.50 4.34 -11.71
N PRO A 88 -4.85 4.25 -13.01
CA PRO A 88 -6.07 3.57 -13.43
C PRO A 88 -6.12 2.08 -13.08
N ILE A 89 -4.97 1.45 -12.89
CA ILE A 89 -4.84 0.02 -12.57
C ILE A 89 -4.96 -0.22 -11.07
N ILE A 90 -4.31 0.60 -10.25
CA ILE A 90 -4.27 0.36 -8.79
C ILE A 90 -5.38 1.08 -8.03
N TYR A 91 -5.99 2.10 -8.61
CA TYR A 91 -7.09 2.84 -8.03
C TYR A 91 -8.33 2.74 -8.94
N ASP A 92 -8.76 3.79 -9.58
CA ASP A 92 -10.01 3.82 -10.34
C ASP A 92 -9.73 3.86 -11.87
N PRO A 93 -10.33 2.95 -12.66
CA PRO A 93 -11.39 1.98 -12.36
C PRO A 93 -10.90 0.58 -11.91
N GLY A 94 -9.63 0.26 -11.95
CA GLY A 94 -9.09 -1.08 -11.69
C GLY A 94 -9.37 -1.63 -10.29
N ILE A 95 -9.63 -0.76 -9.29
CA ILE A 95 -9.91 -1.16 -7.91
C ILE A 95 -11.25 -1.88 -7.77
N ALA A 96 -12.24 -1.55 -8.60
CA ALA A 96 -13.60 -2.08 -8.50
C ALA A 96 -13.64 -3.61 -8.64
N GLU A 97 -12.87 -4.18 -9.57
CA GLU A 97 -12.73 -5.63 -9.72
C GLU A 97 -12.11 -6.27 -8.48
N SER A 98 -11.06 -5.67 -7.97
CA SER A 98 -10.36 -6.14 -6.77
C SER A 98 -11.25 -6.15 -5.51
N ILE A 99 -12.18 -5.20 -5.39
CA ILE A 99 -13.15 -5.14 -4.29
C ILE A 99 -14.14 -6.30 -4.40
N ARG A 100 -14.64 -6.59 -5.61
CA ARG A 100 -15.56 -7.71 -5.85
C ARG A 100 -14.94 -9.07 -5.53
N GLU A 101 -13.66 -9.20 -5.79
CA GLU A 101 -12.89 -10.44 -5.62
C GLU A 101 -12.17 -10.54 -4.27
N TYR A 102 -12.28 -9.50 -3.42
CA TYR A 102 -11.50 -9.37 -2.19
C TYR A 102 -11.52 -10.63 -1.31
N SER A 103 -12.70 -11.17 -1.04
CA SER A 103 -12.87 -12.35 -0.17
C SER A 103 -12.23 -13.62 -0.75
N GLN A 104 -12.07 -13.71 -2.08
CA GLN A 104 -11.46 -14.84 -2.75
C GLN A 104 -9.93 -14.77 -2.71
N PHE A 105 -9.38 -13.55 -2.71
CA PHE A 105 -7.94 -13.31 -2.77
C PHE A 105 -7.34 -12.80 -1.46
N PHE A 106 -8.14 -12.74 -0.38
CA PHE A 106 -7.61 -12.34 0.92
C PHE A 106 -6.68 -13.40 1.47
N ILE A 107 -5.39 -13.07 1.56
CA ILE A 107 -4.35 -13.92 2.15
C ILE A 107 -3.78 -13.26 3.40
N THR A 108 -3.52 -11.96 3.33
CA THR A 108 -2.93 -11.19 4.42
C THR A 108 -3.53 -9.79 4.49
N PRO A 109 -3.56 -9.16 5.67
CA PRO A 109 -3.98 -7.76 5.80
C PRO A 109 -3.13 -6.85 4.90
N GLN A 110 -3.79 -5.99 4.12
CA GLN A 110 -3.10 -5.09 3.17
C GLN A 110 -2.75 -3.74 3.82
N ASN A 111 -2.19 -3.75 5.04
CA ASN A 111 -1.84 -2.54 5.80
C ASN A 111 -3.03 -1.64 6.10
N ALA A 112 -4.16 -2.25 6.38
CA ALA A 112 -5.38 -1.60 6.83
C ALA A 112 -5.72 -2.06 8.25
N ALA A 113 -6.34 -1.18 9.04
CA ALA A 113 -6.98 -1.51 10.29
C ALA A 113 -8.47 -1.76 10.02
N TYR A 114 -9.02 -2.84 10.57
CA TYR A 114 -10.45 -3.11 10.56
C TYR A 114 -11.01 -2.75 11.93
N LEU A 115 -11.97 -1.85 11.94
CA LEU A 115 -12.59 -1.35 13.16
C LEU A 115 -14.07 -1.79 13.20
N SER A 116 -14.58 -2.14 14.38
CA SER A 116 -15.97 -2.50 14.56
C SER A 116 -16.65 -1.53 15.51
N VAL A 117 -17.86 -1.10 15.17
CA VAL A 117 -18.71 -0.31 16.08
C VAL A 117 -19.26 -1.14 17.24
N GLU A 118 -19.28 -2.45 17.09
CA GLU A 118 -19.70 -3.37 18.16
C GLU A 118 -18.61 -3.53 19.24
N HIS A 119 -17.37 -3.16 18.91
CA HIS A 119 -16.19 -3.28 19.77
C HIS A 119 -15.37 -1.99 19.82
N PRO A 120 -15.94 -0.86 20.23
CA PRO A 120 -15.24 0.43 20.23
C PRO A 120 -14.02 0.44 21.17
N GLU A 121 -14.01 -0.40 22.19
CA GLU A 121 -12.89 -0.58 23.13
C GLU A 121 -11.63 -1.13 22.46
N GLN A 122 -11.76 -1.80 21.30
CA GLN A 122 -10.63 -2.40 20.56
C GLN A 122 -9.98 -1.44 19.57
N ILE A 123 -10.54 -0.25 19.34
CA ILE A 123 -10.07 0.70 18.32
C ILE A 123 -8.60 1.09 18.55
N GLU A 124 -8.27 1.47 19.79
CA GLU A 124 -6.89 1.90 20.11
C GLU A 124 -5.88 0.78 19.88
N GLU A 125 -6.21 -0.44 20.32
CA GLU A 125 -5.35 -1.61 20.11
C GLU A 125 -5.21 -1.95 18.63
N SER A 126 -6.29 -1.93 17.87
CA SER A 126 -6.29 -2.20 16.43
C SER A 126 -5.39 -1.23 15.67
N LEU A 127 -5.45 0.06 16.01
CA LEU A 127 -4.58 1.08 15.42
C LEU A 127 -3.11 0.88 15.81
N LYS A 128 -2.81 0.56 17.07
CA LYS A 128 -1.45 0.25 17.54
C LYS A 128 -0.87 -0.97 16.83
N ASN A 129 -1.65 -2.04 16.71
CA ASN A 129 -1.24 -3.26 16.02
C ASN A 129 -0.95 -2.99 14.53
N THR A 130 -1.78 -2.20 13.86
CA THR A 130 -1.59 -1.84 12.45
C THR A 130 -0.40 -0.90 12.26
N ALA A 131 -0.16 0.02 13.19
CA ALA A 131 0.96 0.95 13.14
C ALA A 131 2.31 0.24 13.29
N MET A 132 2.38 -0.85 14.08
CA MET A 132 3.63 -1.61 14.32
C MET A 132 4.78 -0.72 14.79
N GLY A 133 4.50 0.25 15.67
CA GLY A 133 5.49 1.20 16.21
C GLY A 133 5.98 2.27 15.22
N ARG A 134 5.31 2.42 14.07
CA ARG A 134 5.62 3.50 13.10
C ARG A 134 4.85 4.76 13.43
N ASP A 135 5.42 5.91 13.10
CA ASP A 135 4.72 7.20 13.13
C ASP A 135 3.71 7.25 11.99
N ILE A 136 2.44 7.46 12.32
CA ILE A 136 1.35 7.55 11.35
C ILE A 136 0.96 9.02 11.18
N GLU A 137 1.15 9.55 9.98
CA GLU A 137 0.85 10.95 9.65
C GLU A 137 -0.52 11.13 9.00
N LEU A 138 -1.06 10.08 8.36
CA LEU A 138 -2.31 10.11 7.63
C LEU A 138 -3.07 8.80 7.81
N ILE A 139 -4.36 8.90 8.10
CA ILE A 139 -5.30 7.80 8.12
C ILE A 139 -6.44 8.14 7.15
N VAL A 140 -6.71 7.25 6.20
CA VAL A 140 -7.87 7.31 5.32
C VAL A 140 -8.88 6.28 5.82
N VAL A 141 -10.10 6.72 6.09
CA VAL A 141 -11.17 5.90 6.68
C VAL A 141 -12.31 5.79 5.69
N THR A 142 -12.89 4.61 5.60
CA THR A 142 -14.12 4.34 4.83
C THR A 142 -14.98 3.32 5.56
N ASP A 143 -16.30 3.46 5.49
CA ASP A 143 -17.27 2.43 5.84
C ASP A 143 -17.63 1.57 4.62
N ALA A 144 -17.13 1.96 3.46
CA ALA A 144 -17.39 1.33 2.17
C ALA A 144 -18.89 1.21 1.81
N GLU A 145 -19.76 1.99 2.45
CA GLU A 145 -21.14 2.21 2.07
C GLU A 145 -21.20 3.19 0.89
N ALA A 146 -22.00 2.93 -0.09
CA ALA A 146 -22.24 3.80 -1.26
C ALA A 146 -20.94 4.21 -2.02
N ILE A 147 -20.01 3.30 -2.24
CA ILE A 147 -18.84 3.55 -3.08
C ILE A 147 -19.30 3.93 -4.48
N LEU A 148 -18.83 5.08 -4.99
CA LEU A 148 -19.19 5.60 -6.29
C LEU A 148 -18.99 4.55 -7.39
N GLY A 149 -20.05 4.25 -8.11
CA GLY A 149 -20.07 3.33 -9.26
C GLY A 149 -20.18 1.84 -8.92
N ILE A 150 -20.04 1.42 -7.66
CA ILE A 150 -20.10 -0.01 -7.28
C ILE A 150 -20.99 -0.33 -6.07
N GLY A 151 -21.43 0.66 -5.30
CA GLY A 151 -22.36 0.47 -4.19
C GLY A 151 -21.69 0.08 -2.86
N ASP A 152 -22.41 -0.68 -2.02
CA ASP A 152 -22.00 -1.08 -0.67
C ASP A 152 -21.22 -2.41 -0.71
N TRP A 153 -20.02 -2.41 -0.12
CA TRP A 153 -19.12 -3.55 -0.09
C TRP A 153 -18.60 -3.90 1.31
N GLY A 154 -18.99 -3.16 2.33
CA GLY A 154 -18.53 -3.41 3.70
C GLY A 154 -17.02 -3.50 3.80
N THR A 155 -16.50 -4.51 4.51
CA THR A 155 -15.04 -4.68 4.72
C THR A 155 -14.25 -4.92 3.43
N ASN A 156 -14.89 -5.41 2.36
CA ASN A 156 -14.23 -5.60 1.06
C ASN A 156 -13.81 -4.27 0.44
N GLY A 157 -14.47 -3.17 0.79
CA GLY A 157 -14.16 -1.83 0.30
C GLY A 157 -12.87 -1.22 0.85
N VAL A 158 -12.12 -1.91 1.71
CA VAL A 158 -10.81 -1.48 2.22
C VAL A 158 -9.85 -1.07 1.10
N GLY A 159 -10.01 -1.65 -0.08
CA GLY A 159 -9.25 -1.30 -1.27
C GLY A 159 -9.34 0.17 -1.64
N ILE A 160 -10.47 0.85 -1.40
CA ILE A 160 -10.65 2.28 -1.68
C ILE A 160 -9.66 3.11 -0.87
N SER A 161 -9.66 2.98 0.46
CA SER A 161 -8.77 3.75 1.33
C SER A 161 -7.29 3.46 1.06
N THR A 162 -6.94 2.21 0.74
CA THR A 162 -5.55 1.85 0.37
C THR A 162 -5.17 2.43 -0.99
N GLY A 163 -6.07 2.42 -1.99
CA GLY A 163 -5.85 2.99 -3.32
C GLY A 163 -5.64 4.51 -3.26
N GLU A 164 -6.49 5.22 -2.50
CA GLU A 164 -6.32 6.66 -2.26
C GLU A 164 -4.98 6.98 -1.59
N THR A 165 -4.59 6.19 -0.58
CA THR A 165 -3.30 6.37 0.08
C THR A 165 -2.13 6.23 -0.89
N HIS A 166 -2.20 5.28 -1.85
CA HIS A 166 -1.17 5.15 -2.89
C HIS A 166 -1.08 6.39 -3.79
N GLY A 167 -2.23 6.91 -4.22
CA GLY A 167 -2.31 8.11 -5.04
C GLY A 167 -1.75 9.33 -4.32
N LEU A 168 -2.15 9.56 -3.09
CA LEU A 168 -1.67 10.66 -2.26
C LEU A 168 -0.16 10.58 -2.01
N TYR A 169 0.34 9.42 -1.58
CA TYR A 169 1.75 9.22 -1.29
C TYR A 169 2.63 9.36 -2.54
N GLY A 170 2.20 8.79 -3.66
CA GLY A 170 2.88 8.91 -4.95
C GLY A 170 2.97 10.37 -5.44
N SER A 171 1.87 11.11 -5.30
CA SER A 171 1.78 12.52 -5.72
C SER A 171 2.59 13.46 -4.84
N CYS A 172 2.60 13.25 -3.52
CA CYS A 172 3.35 14.09 -2.58
C CYS A 172 4.86 14.01 -2.79
N ARG A 173 5.40 12.83 -3.06
CA ARG A 173 6.83 12.66 -3.36
C ARG A 173 7.25 13.26 -4.70
N HIS A 174 6.31 13.53 -5.60
CA HIS A 174 6.64 14.15 -6.90
C HIS A 174 6.96 15.63 -6.79
N ARG A 175 6.42 16.35 -5.79
CA ARG A 175 6.57 17.82 -5.66
C ARG A 175 7.83 18.29 -4.96
N SER A 176 8.47 17.45 -4.19
CA SER A 176 9.66 17.83 -3.44
C SER A 176 10.72 16.74 -3.55
N GLY A 177 11.89 17.07 -4.07
CA GLY A 177 13.08 16.25 -3.94
C GLY A 177 13.52 16.07 -2.47
N GLN A 178 12.66 16.38 -1.52
CA GLN A 178 12.83 16.28 -0.07
C GLN A 178 11.86 15.24 0.47
N GLY A 179 12.27 14.49 1.49
CA GLY A 179 11.53 13.41 2.12
C GLY A 179 10.14 13.80 2.67
N PRO A 180 9.48 12.95 3.47
CA PRO A 180 8.07 13.05 3.84
C PRO A 180 7.64 14.35 4.55
N ALA A 181 8.59 15.19 4.95
CA ALA A 181 8.32 16.52 5.56
C ALA A 181 7.78 17.59 4.59
N GLY A 182 7.69 17.33 3.29
CA GLY A 182 7.29 18.32 2.27
C GLY A 182 5.81 18.33 1.89
N CYS A 183 4.99 17.51 2.49
CA CYS A 183 3.53 17.53 2.28
C CYS A 183 2.93 18.62 3.15
N HIS A 184 2.76 19.82 2.61
CA HIS A 184 2.12 20.92 3.32
C HIS A 184 0.71 20.50 3.74
N ARG A 185 0.44 20.54 5.05
CA ARG A 185 -0.87 20.42 5.67
C ARG A 185 -1.83 21.45 5.04
N ARG A 186 -2.61 21.06 4.05
CA ARG A 186 -3.88 21.73 3.85
C ARG A 186 -4.79 21.22 4.95
N ARG A 187 -5.09 22.06 5.94
CA ARG A 187 -6.16 21.82 6.90
C ARG A 187 -7.43 21.59 6.10
N TYR A 188 -7.90 20.38 6.08
CA TYR A 188 -9.28 20.08 5.72
C TYR A 188 -10.13 20.67 6.85
N GLN A 189 -10.90 21.71 6.55
CA GLN A 189 -11.99 22.16 7.41
C GLN A 189 -13.19 21.31 7.03
N PRO A 190 -13.72 20.48 7.94
CA PRO A 190 -14.98 19.79 7.69
C PRO A 190 -16.07 20.86 7.58
N SER A 191 -16.82 20.85 6.49
CA SER A 191 -18.10 21.55 6.44
C SER A 191 -19.03 20.86 7.42
N GLU A 192 -19.54 21.62 8.38
CA GLU A 192 -20.48 21.14 9.38
C GLU A 192 -21.78 20.67 8.69
N SER A 193 -21.98 19.35 8.65
CA SER A 193 -23.31 18.77 8.60
C SER A 193 -23.33 17.55 9.52
N PRO A 194 -24.26 17.47 10.47
CA PRO A 194 -24.33 16.35 11.40
C PRO A 194 -25.03 15.18 10.71
N ARG A 195 -24.30 14.33 10.02
CA ARG A 195 -24.77 12.99 9.68
C ARG A 195 -23.98 11.98 10.50
N ARG A 196 -24.74 11.18 11.25
CA ARG A 196 -24.23 10.08 12.05
C ARG A 196 -23.40 9.16 11.17
N SER A 197 -22.09 9.16 11.35
CA SER A 197 -21.19 8.19 10.77
C SER A 197 -21.38 6.84 11.47
N THR A 198 -22.08 5.93 10.84
CA THR A 198 -22.07 4.51 11.22
C THR A 198 -20.84 3.88 10.60
N LEU A 199 -19.82 3.69 11.40
CA LEU A 199 -18.64 2.90 11.04
C LEU A 199 -19.05 1.42 11.08
N PHE A 200 -18.97 0.74 9.94
CA PHE A 200 -19.09 -0.70 9.72
C PHE A 200 -20.43 -1.40 10.10
N ARG A 201 -21.16 -1.86 9.08
CA ARG A 201 -22.16 -2.93 9.18
C ARG A 201 -21.55 -4.22 8.63
N PRO A 202 -21.73 -5.39 9.29
CA PRO A 202 -21.47 -6.66 8.63
C PRO A 202 -22.48 -6.87 7.49
N ALA A 203 -22.00 -7.34 6.34
CA ALA A 203 -22.86 -7.78 5.25
C ALA A 203 -23.63 -9.03 5.73
N SER A 204 -24.94 -8.97 5.72
CA SER A 204 -25.84 -10.11 5.93
C SER A 204 -25.82 -11.05 4.75
#